data_71298830eaa5c276393ba32a3775d45f
#
_entry.id   71298830eaa5c276393ba32a3775d45f
#
_cell.length_a   1.000
_cell.length_b   1.000
_cell.length_c   1.000
_cell.angle_alpha   90.00
_cell.angle_beta   90.00
_cell.angle_gamma   90.00
#
_symmetry.space_group_name_H-M   'P 1'
#
loop_
_entity.id
_entity.type
_entity.pdbx_description
1 polymer ?
#
loop_
_entity_poly.entity_id
_entity_poly.type
_entity_poly.pdbx_seq_one_letter_code
_entity_poly.pdbx_strand_id
1 'polypeptide(L)'
;MAEVKLHFEDVTEGDEGPALTHELTRTDLVRYAGASGDYNPMHHDEVKAQAAGMPSVFGHGMFSMGLLGKAITDWVGVGNLRTFKVRFTKQTWPGNELSTRIKVVGKRKDDGENLVDLEVALVTGDDVTVIAGEATAALPARG
;
A
#
# COMPACT_ATOMS: atom_id res chain seq x y z
N MET A 1 -3.26 19.68 -13.64
CA MET A 1 -2.42 19.37 -12.45
C MET A 1 -3.35 19.13 -11.27
N ALA A 2 -3.09 18.08 -10.52
CA ALA A 2 -3.82 17.88 -9.27
C ALA A 2 -3.45 19.00 -8.29
N GLU A 3 -4.46 19.59 -7.66
CA GLU A 3 -4.25 20.58 -6.62
C GLU A 3 -3.48 19.96 -5.46
N VAL A 4 -2.45 20.63 -4.97
CA VAL A 4 -1.70 20.20 -3.80
C VAL A 4 -2.61 20.35 -2.59
N LYS A 5 -3.03 19.22 -2.00
CA LYS A 5 -3.99 19.21 -0.90
C LYS A 5 -3.34 19.19 0.47
N LEU A 6 -2.09 18.76 0.56
CA LEU A 6 -1.38 18.57 1.83
C LEU A 6 -0.06 19.34 1.82
N HIS A 7 0.12 20.16 2.85
CA HIS A 7 1.34 20.92 3.07
C HIS A 7 2.08 20.39 4.30
N PHE A 8 3.36 20.69 4.37
CA PHE A 8 4.21 20.21 5.48
C PHE A 8 3.67 20.65 6.86
N GLU A 9 3.12 21.84 6.95
CA GLU A 9 2.58 22.40 8.19
C GLU A 9 1.26 21.75 8.61
N ASP A 10 0.58 21.07 7.69
CA ASP A 10 -0.72 20.40 7.96
C ASP A 10 -0.55 19.09 8.74
N VAL A 11 0.67 18.58 8.83
CA VAL A 11 0.95 17.25 9.34
C VAL A 11 1.73 17.33 10.64
N THR A 12 1.31 16.54 11.60
CA THR A 12 1.95 16.43 12.92
C THR A 12 2.32 14.97 13.18
N GLU A 13 3.43 14.74 13.86
CA GLU A 13 3.83 13.40 14.29
C GLU A 13 2.69 12.74 15.08
N GLY A 14 2.36 11.52 14.73
CA GLY A 14 1.23 10.78 15.28
C GLY A 14 -0.04 10.83 14.44
N ASP A 15 -0.13 11.76 13.47
CA ASP A 15 -1.29 11.82 12.57
C ASP A 15 -1.41 10.56 11.73
N GLU A 16 -2.65 10.19 11.44
CA GLU A 16 -2.96 9.06 10.55
C GLU A 16 -3.48 9.58 9.21
N GLY A 17 -2.99 8.99 8.12
CA GLY A 17 -3.53 9.25 6.80
C GLY A 17 -4.87 8.55 6.57
N PRO A 18 -5.64 8.97 5.54
CA PRO A 18 -6.90 8.33 5.21
C PRO A 18 -6.71 6.86 4.85
N ALA A 19 -7.57 6.00 5.39
CA ALA A 19 -7.57 4.58 5.06
C ALA A 19 -8.24 4.34 3.71
N LEU A 20 -7.63 3.47 2.90
CA LEU A 20 -8.25 2.91 1.70
C LEU A 20 -8.64 1.47 2.03
N THR A 21 -9.89 1.12 1.77
CA THR A 21 -10.40 -0.23 2.02
C THR A 21 -10.81 -0.86 0.70
N HIS A 22 -10.43 -2.11 0.49
CA HIS A 22 -10.72 -2.86 -0.75
C HIS A 22 -10.97 -4.32 -0.43
N GLU A 23 -12.08 -4.88 -0.92
CA GLU A 23 -12.33 -6.31 -0.87
C GLU A 23 -11.60 -6.99 -2.02
N LEU A 24 -10.70 -7.92 -1.71
CA LEU A 24 -9.95 -8.67 -2.71
C LEU A 24 -10.84 -9.70 -3.38
N THR A 25 -10.94 -9.63 -4.71
CA THR A 25 -11.75 -10.56 -5.50
C THR A 25 -10.86 -11.38 -6.44
N ARG A 26 -11.40 -12.52 -6.93
CA ARG A 26 -10.72 -13.30 -7.95
C ARG A 26 -10.54 -12.50 -9.26
N THR A 27 -11.47 -11.60 -9.56
CA THR A 27 -11.37 -10.71 -10.71
C THR A 27 -10.17 -9.76 -10.57
N ASP A 28 -9.86 -9.28 -9.35
CA ASP A 28 -8.66 -8.48 -9.10
C ASP A 28 -7.39 -9.25 -9.46
N LEU A 29 -7.32 -10.53 -9.12
CA LEU A 29 -6.17 -11.38 -9.44
C LEU A 29 -6.01 -11.53 -10.97
N VAL A 30 -7.11 -11.72 -11.70
CA VAL A 30 -7.09 -11.81 -13.15
C VAL A 30 -6.64 -10.48 -13.78
N ARG A 31 -7.21 -9.38 -13.34
CA ARG A 31 -6.85 -8.04 -13.84
C ARG A 31 -5.39 -7.71 -13.58
N TYR A 32 -4.94 -7.97 -12.37
CA TYR A 32 -3.56 -7.68 -12.00
C TYR A 32 -2.56 -8.55 -12.75
N ALA A 33 -2.86 -9.84 -12.94
CA ALA A 33 -2.05 -10.72 -13.77
C ALA A 33 -1.89 -10.15 -15.20
N GLY A 34 -2.99 -9.69 -15.78
CA GLY A 34 -2.97 -9.09 -17.12
C GLY A 34 -2.20 -7.77 -17.18
N ALA A 35 -2.35 -6.92 -16.16
CA ALA A 35 -1.70 -5.62 -16.12
C ALA A 35 -0.19 -5.72 -15.82
N SER A 36 0.20 -6.64 -14.93
CA SER A 36 1.58 -6.78 -14.45
C SER A 36 2.42 -7.76 -15.27
N GLY A 37 1.77 -8.67 -15.99
CA GLY A 37 2.44 -9.80 -16.65
C GLY A 37 2.84 -10.91 -15.68
N ASP A 38 2.40 -10.86 -14.44
CA ASP A 38 2.64 -11.91 -13.45
C ASP A 38 1.55 -12.99 -13.56
N TYR A 39 1.83 -13.99 -14.39
CA TYR A 39 0.94 -15.11 -14.66
C TYR A 39 1.28 -16.36 -13.84
N ASN A 40 1.88 -16.18 -12.66
CA ASN A 40 2.14 -17.31 -11.78
C ASN A 40 0.83 -18.05 -11.48
N PRO A 41 0.76 -19.37 -11.75
CA PRO A 41 -0.47 -20.16 -11.53
C PRO A 41 -1.03 -20.07 -10.12
N MET A 42 -0.22 -19.77 -9.12
CA MET A 42 -0.68 -19.59 -7.75
C MET A 42 -1.72 -18.48 -7.57
N HIS A 43 -1.81 -17.57 -8.53
CA HIS A 43 -2.75 -16.45 -8.49
C HIS A 43 -4.02 -16.67 -9.30
N HIS A 44 -4.08 -17.72 -10.17
CA HIS A 44 -5.24 -17.93 -11.03
C HIS A 44 -5.68 -19.38 -11.25
N ASP A 45 -4.85 -20.36 -10.89
CA ASP A 45 -5.16 -21.77 -11.10
C ASP A 45 -5.37 -22.47 -9.75
N GLU A 46 -6.65 -22.63 -9.37
CA GLU A 46 -7.05 -23.24 -8.11
C GLU A 46 -6.50 -24.67 -7.96
N VAL A 47 -6.51 -25.46 -9.03
CA VAL A 47 -6.03 -26.84 -9.01
C VAL A 47 -4.54 -26.90 -8.71
N LYS A 48 -3.76 -26.06 -9.36
CA LYS A 48 -2.30 -25.98 -9.13
C LYS A 48 -1.98 -25.41 -7.75
N ALA A 49 -2.71 -24.39 -7.30
CA ALA A 49 -2.52 -23.82 -5.97
C ALA A 49 -2.76 -24.88 -4.88
N GLN A 50 -3.84 -25.63 -4.98
CA GLN A 50 -4.16 -26.71 -4.02
C GLN A 50 -3.15 -27.85 -4.10
N ALA A 51 -2.70 -28.21 -5.28
CA ALA A 51 -1.64 -29.23 -5.45
C ALA A 51 -0.31 -28.80 -4.81
N ALA A 52 -0.07 -27.50 -4.74
CA ALA A 52 1.11 -26.93 -4.08
C ALA A 52 0.92 -26.76 -2.55
N GLY A 53 -0.19 -27.21 -2.00
CA GLY A 53 -0.47 -27.15 -0.57
C GLY A 53 -1.16 -25.89 -0.10
N MET A 54 -1.58 -25.00 -1.01
CA MET A 54 -2.33 -23.80 -0.68
C MET A 54 -3.82 -24.08 -0.61
N PRO A 55 -4.57 -23.40 0.27
CA PRO A 55 -6.02 -23.60 0.35
C PRO A 55 -6.77 -23.08 -0.89
N SER A 56 -6.19 -22.10 -1.59
CA SER A 56 -6.79 -21.43 -2.73
C SER A 56 -5.72 -20.67 -3.50
N VAL A 57 -6.10 -20.01 -4.59
CA VAL A 57 -5.29 -18.96 -5.20
C VAL A 57 -5.16 -17.79 -4.23
N PHE A 58 -4.08 -17.06 -4.31
CA PHE A 58 -3.84 -15.93 -3.41
C PHE A 58 -3.39 -14.69 -4.19
N GLY A 59 -3.54 -13.53 -3.54
CA GLY A 59 -3.22 -12.25 -4.15
C GLY A 59 -1.75 -12.05 -4.43
N HIS A 60 -1.47 -11.33 -5.51
CA HIS A 60 -0.10 -10.90 -5.81
C HIS A 60 0.40 -9.96 -4.70
N GLY A 61 1.61 -10.19 -4.21
CA GLY A 61 2.22 -9.29 -3.24
C GLY A 61 2.30 -7.85 -3.74
N MET A 62 2.69 -7.67 -5.01
CA MET A 62 2.80 -6.34 -5.59
C MET A 62 1.45 -5.64 -5.80
N PHE A 63 0.33 -6.38 -5.94
CA PHE A 63 -1.01 -5.78 -5.90
C PHE A 63 -1.25 -5.09 -4.54
N SER A 64 -0.94 -5.79 -3.47
CA SER A 64 -1.07 -5.27 -2.11
C SER A 64 -0.17 -4.05 -1.87
N MET A 65 1.08 -4.11 -2.35
CA MET A 65 1.99 -2.96 -2.29
C MET A 65 1.46 -1.78 -3.11
N GLY A 66 0.91 -2.03 -4.29
CA GLY A 66 0.29 -1.01 -5.13
C GLY A 66 -0.91 -0.35 -4.47
N LEU A 67 -1.75 -1.13 -3.77
CA LEU A 67 -2.90 -0.61 -3.04
C LEU A 67 -2.43 0.34 -1.91
N LEU A 68 -1.42 -0.06 -1.16
CA LEU A 68 -0.83 0.77 -0.12
C LEU A 68 -0.18 2.03 -0.72
N GLY A 69 0.56 1.89 -1.82
CA GLY A 69 1.16 3.01 -2.53
C GLY A 69 0.13 4.02 -3.03
N LYS A 70 -1.02 3.53 -3.52
CA LYS A 70 -2.13 4.39 -3.93
C LYS A 70 -2.65 5.21 -2.75
N ALA A 71 -2.87 4.60 -1.60
CA ALA A 71 -3.32 5.30 -0.41
C ALA A 71 -2.33 6.39 0.01
N ILE A 72 -1.05 6.12 -0.05
CA ILE A 72 -0.01 7.09 0.29
C ILE A 72 -0.04 8.27 -0.70
N THR A 73 0.01 8.00 -2.00
CA THR A 73 0.06 9.06 -3.02
C THR A 73 -1.25 9.84 -3.15
N ASP A 74 -2.39 9.23 -2.86
CA ASP A 74 -3.66 9.94 -2.78
C ASP A 74 -3.66 10.98 -1.65
N TRP A 75 -2.91 10.73 -0.60
CA TRP A 75 -2.81 11.65 0.55
C TRP A 75 -1.70 12.68 0.37
N VAL A 76 -0.49 12.25 0.08
CA VAL A 76 0.67 13.15 0.02
C VAL A 76 0.84 13.83 -1.35
N GLY A 77 0.20 13.32 -2.38
CA GLY A 77 0.31 13.82 -3.75
C GLY A 77 1.24 12.96 -4.62
N VAL A 78 0.81 12.76 -5.86
CA VAL A 78 1.63 12.08 -6.87
C VAL A 78 2.87 12.94 -7.15
N GLY A 79 4.04 12.31 -7.14
CA GLY A 79 5.31 13.00 -7.33
C GLY A 79 6.00 13.41 -6.03
N ASN A 80 5.32 13.34 -4.90
CA ASN A 80 5.88 13.71 -3.60
C ASN A 80 6.50 12.53 -2.83
N LEU A 81 6.19 11.31 -3.23
CA LEU A 81 6.76 10.12 -2.58
C LEU A 81 8.23 9.98 -2.98
N ARG A 82 9.12 9.86 -2.00
CA ARG A 82 10.56 9.74 -2.21
C ARG A 82 11.06 8.33 -2.03
N THR A 83 10.62 7.66 -0.98
CA THR A 83 10.96 6.26 -0.72
C THR A 83 9.73 5.50 -0.27
N PHE A 84 9.66 4.23 -0.63
CA PHE A 84 8.60 3.33 -0.23
C PHE A 84 9.16 1.91 -0.15
N LYS A 85 9.11 1.32 1.03
CA LYS A 85 9.74 0.04 1.31
C LYS A 85 8.83 -0.78 2.22
N VAL A 86 8.57 -2.02 1.84
CA VAL A 86 7.70 -2.92 2.60
C VAL A 86 8.32 -4.31 2.74
N ARG A 87 7.82 -5.05 3.72
CA ARG A 87 8.03 -6.49 3.86
C ARG A 87 6.69 -7.19 3.68
N PHE A 88 6.69 -8.28 2.91
CA PHE A 88 5.54 -9.15 2.72
C PHE A 88 5.57 -10.22 3.80
N THR A 89 4.55 -10.24 4.67
CA THR A 89 4.53 -11.13 5.83
C THR A 89 3.50 -12.24 5.73
N LYS A 90 2.39 -12.01 5.02
CA LYS A 90 1.29 -12.96 4.85
C LYS A 90 0.71 -12.86 3.46
N GLN A 91 0.15 -13.96 2.95
CA GLN A 91 -0.65 -13.93 1.72
C GLN A 91 -1.98 -13.23 1.97
N THR A 92 -2.56 -12.75 0.86
CA THR A 92 -3.94 -12.27 0.83
C THR A 92 -4.81 -13.25 0.07
N TRP A 93 -6.06 -13.38 0.48
CA TRP A 93 -6.99 -14.37 -0.06
C TRP A 93 -8.22 -13.69 -0.65
N PRO A 94 -8.80 -14.22 -1.75
CA PRO A 94 -10.08 -13.72 -2.22
C PRO A 94 -11.11 -13.70 -1.09
N GLY A 95 -11.81 -12.57 -0.95
CA GLY A 95 -12.74 -12.33 0.15
C GLY A 95 -12.17 -11.54 1.32
N ASN A 96 -10.84 -11.37 1.39
CA ASN A 96 -10.24 -10.52 2.42
C ASN A 96 -10.64 -9.06 2.19
N GLU A 97 -11.06 -8.38 3.24
CA GLU A 97 -11.15 -6.93 3.27
C GLU A 97 -9.77 -6.38 3.64
N LEU A 98 -9.19 -5.61 2.75
CA LEU A 98 -7.85 -5.05 2.91
C LEU A 98 -7.97 -3.56 3.25
N SER A 99 -7.31 -3.12 4.30
CA SER A 99 -7.30 -1.72 4.72
C SER A 99 -5.88 -1.21 4.88
N THR A 100 -5.62 -0.01 4.36
CA THR A 100 -4.31 0.63 4.49
C THR A 100 -4.22 1.38 5.81
N ARG A 101 -3.02 1.41 6.37
CA ARG A 101 -2.67 2.17 7.57
C ARG A 101 -1.47 3.04 7.26
N ILE A 102 -1.57 4.33 7.55
CA ILE A 102 -0.50 5.31 7.34
C ILE A 102 -0.41 6.16 8.60
N LYS A 103 0.78 6.23 9.20
CA LYS A 103 1.01 7.03 10.40
C LYS A 103 2.27 7.87 10.24
N VAL A 104 2.18 9.15 10.59
CA VAL A 104 3.32 10.05 10.61
C VAL A 104 4.18 9.74 11.84
N VAL A 105 5.43 9.38 11.61
CA VAL A 105 6.37 9.04 12.70
C VAL A 105 7.50 10.06 12.86
N GLY A 106 7.64 10.98 11.93
CA GLY A 106 8.63 12.04 12.03
C GLY A 106 8.49 13.10 10.95
N LYS A 107 9.04 14.26 11.23
CA LYS A 107 9.16 15.37 10.28
C LYS A 107 10.58 15.89 10.34
N ARG A 108 11.16 16.17 9.19
CA ARG A 108 12.54 16.66 9.12
C ARG A 108 12.78 17.46 7.84
N LYS A 109 13.88 18.19 7.81
CA LYS A 109 14.35 18.86 6.59
C LYS A 109 15.65 18.21 6.16
N ASP A 110 15.76 17.87 4.91
CA ASP A 110 16.94 17.25 4.33
C ASP A 110 17.08 17.67 2.88
N ASP A 111 18.28 18.10 2.50
CA ASP A 111 18.62 18.50 1.13
C ASP A 111 17.61 19.50 0.53
N GLY A 112 17.16 20.46 1.32
CA GLY A 112 16.21 21.50 0.92
C GLY A 112 14.76 21.05 0.84
N GLU A 113 14.46 19.79 1.15
CA GLU A 113 13.10 19.26 1.15
C GLU A 113 12.53 19.14 2.56
N ASN A 114 11.23 19.37 2.68
CA ASN A 114 10.47 19.14 3.91
C ASN A 114 9.92 17.71 3.89
N LEU A 115 10.56 16.83 4.63
CA LEU A 115 10.27 15.39 4.60
C LEU A 115 9.38 14.97 5.76
N VAL A 116 8.45 14.08 5.45
CA VAL A 116 7.59 13.40 6.42
C VAL A 116 7.86 11.91 6.34
N ASP A 117 8.27 11.33 7.46
CA ASP A 117 8.49 9.89 7.55
C ASP A 117 7.21 9.19 8.00
N LEU A 118 6.85 8.13 7.29
CA LEU A 118 5.60 7.41 7.46
C LEU A 118 5.87 5.95 7.81
N GLU A 119 5.14 5.44 8.78
CA GLU A 119 4.98 4.00 9.01
C GLU A 119 3.71 3.55 8.31
N VAL A 120 3.81 2.48 7.50
CA VAL A 120 2.72 2.07 6.63
C VAL A 120 2.46 0.57 6.76
N ALA A 121 1.21 0.17 6.59
CA ALA A 121 0.81 -1.24 6.64
C ALA A 121 -0.46 -1.48 5.83
N LEU A 122 -0.64 -2.73 5.43
CA LEU A 122 -1.91 -3.23 4.90
C LEU A 122 -2.37 -4.35 5.83
N VAL A 123 -3.61 -4.27 6.29
CA VAL A 123 -4.18 -5.22 7.23
C VAL A 123 -5.48 -5.83 6.67
N THR A 124 -5.78 -7.06 7.09
CA THR A 124 -7.06 -7.69 6.77
C THR A 124 -8.15 -7.26 7.75
N GLY A 125 -9.42 -7.58 7.45
CA GLY A 125 -10.53 -7.30 8.33
C GLY A 125 -10.40 -7.94 9.72
N ASP A 126 -9.63 -9.04 9.82
CA ASP A 126 -9.30 -9.71 11.08
C ASP A 126 -8.08 -9.10 11.79
N ASP A 127 -7.66 -7.92 11.34
CA ASP A 127 -6.50 -7.19 11.88
C ASP A 127 -5.16 -7.94 11.74
N VAL A 128 -5.04 -8.77 10.71
CA VAL A 128 -3.79 -9.45 10.38
C VAL A 128 -2.98 -8.56 9.44
N THR A 129 -1.76 -8.23 9.83
CA THR A 129 -0.85 -7.45 8.98
C THR A 129 -0.30 -8.33 7.86
N VAL A 130 -0.55 -7.94 6.62
CA VAL A 130 -0.08 -8.66 5.42
C VAL A 130 1.16 -8.02 4.82
N ILE A 131 1.27 -6.70 4.90
CA ILE A 131 2.49 -5.94 4.56
C ILE A 131 2.71 -4.87 5.62
N ALA A 132 3.97 -4.60 5.91
CA ALA A 132 4.36 -3.49 6.77
C ALA A 132 5.67 -2.87 6.27
N GLY A 133 5.83 -1.58 6.45
CA GLY A 133 7.03 -0.89 6.03
C GLY A 133 7.02 0.59 6.34
N GLU A 134 7.76 1.32 5.54
CA GLU A 134 7.99 2.74 5.72
C GLU A 134 7.99 3.48 4.40
N ALA A 135 7.69 4.75 4.45
CA ALA A 135 7.74 5.64 3.31
C ALA A 135 8.21 7.02 3.75
N THR A 136 8.79 7.77 2.82
CA THR A 136 9.15 9.17 3.02
C THR A 136 8.56 10.00 1.90
N ALA A 137 7.87 11.05 2.25
CA ALA A 137 7.28 11.99 1.32
C ALA A 137 7.85 13.39 1.53
N ALA A 138 8.04 14.13 0.43
CA ALA A 138 8.39 15.54 0.48
C ALA A 138 7.13 16.37 0.28
N LEU A 139 6.78 17.21 1.23
CA LEU A 139 5.60 18.06 1.16
C LEU A 139 5.99 19.52 0.93
N PRO A 140 5.21 20.25 0.11
CA PRO A 140 5.44 21.68 -0.05
C PRO A 140 5.11 22.41 1.24
N ALA A 141 5.84 23.50 1.49
CA ALA A 141 5.48 24.43 2.55
C ALA A 141 4.35 25.36 2.07
N ARG A 142 3.58 25.88 3.02
CA ARG A 142 2.64 26.96 2.71
C ARG A 142 3.44 28.21 2.36
N GLY A 143 3.09 28.80 1.26
CA GLY A 143 3.71 30.05 0.83
C GLY A 143 3.28 31.25 1.64
#